data_4db53e09efa4a62c3592d5ad78313235
#
_entry.id   4db53e09efa4a62c3592d5ad78313235
#
_cell.length_a   1.000
_cell.length_b   1.000
_cell.length_c   1.000
_cell.angle_alpha   90.00
_cell.angle_beta   90.00
_cell.angle_gamma   90.00
#
_symmetry.space_group_name_H-M   'P 1'
#
loop_
_entity.id
_entity.type
_entity.pdbx_description
1 polymer ?
#
loop_
_entity_poly.entity_id
_entity_poly.type
_entity_poly.pdbx_seq_one_letter_code
_entity_poly.pdbx_strand_id
1 'polypeptide(L)'
;MTLEERTILASLDDTVRSAELQAFLNPAVTRACEDLRTHPSAVMTWEPLPLAPFGELPPAIESAWIFVLRAGANTGAERHPNSHQRMMSYVGAGDLQTRVTTKEAWQSNVLISDPAAPLDRRWISIPQNVWHQPVISPDNDWVVVSFHTVPAEELIEERPDPLRDDGTRQMHYVR
;
A
#
# COMPACT_ATOMS: atom_id res chain seq x y z
N MET A 1 -16.34 -5.44 -3.54
CA MET A 1 -16.23 -4.56 -2.34
C MET A 1 -17.61 -4.44 -1.70
N THR A 2 -17.72 -4.66 -0.38
CA THR A 2 -18.97 -4.51 0.39
C THR A 2 -19.35 -3.03 0.59
N LEU A 3 -20.60 -2.75 1.00
CA LEU A 3 -21.02 -1.38 1.33
C LEU A 3 -20.25 -0.82 2.54
N GLU A 4 -20.01 -1.65 3.55
CA GLU A 4 -19.24 -1.29 4.74
C GLU A 4 -17.81 -0.89 4.37
N GLU A 5 -17.12 -1.72 3.59
CA GLU A 5 -15.76 -1.44 3.15
C GLU A 5 -15.69 -0.16 2.29
N ARG A 6 -16.68 0.07 1.45
CA ARG A 6 -16.78 1.31 0.68
C ARG A 6 -16.92 2.55 1.58
N THR A 7 -17.65 2.43 2.67
CA THR A 7 -17.81 3.52 3.65
C THR A 7 -16.48 3.80 4.36
N ILE A 8 -15.75 2.75 4.75
CA ILE A 8 -14.41 2.88 5.35
C ILE A 8 -13.45 3.59 4.39
N LEU A 9 -13.38 3.13 3.13
CA LEU A 9 -12.50 3.75 2.15
C LEU A 9 -12.87 5.20 1.83
N ALA A 10 -14.16 5.54 1.81
CA ALA A 10 -14.60 6.92 1.61
C ALA A 10 -14.18 7.82 2.78
N SER A 11 -14.32 7.35 4.02
CA SER A 11 -13.85 8.07 5.21
C SER A 11 -12.34 8.27 5.20
N LEU A 12 -11.56 7.24 4.84
CA LEU A 12 -10.12 7.36 4.70
C LEU A 12 -9.73 8.32 3.58
N ASP A 13 -10.45 8.30 2.45
CA ASP A 13 -10.22 9.21 1.33
C ASP A 13 -10.44 10.67 1.72
N ASP A 14 -11.53 10.98 2.41
CA ASP A 14 -11.83 12.33 2.90
C ASP A 14 -10.73 12.79 3.87
N THR A 15 -10.28 11.91 4.78
CA THR A 15 -9.22 12.19 5.74
C THR A 15 -7.89 12.47 5.03
N VAL A 16 -7.43 11.57 4.16
CA VAL A 16 -6.12 11.70 3.48
C VAL A 16 -6.11 12.90 2.54
N ARG A 17 -7.26 13.31 1.99
CA ARG A 17 -7.38 14.46 1.09
C ARG A 17 -7.61 15.79 1.79
N SER A 18 -7.80 15.79 3.10
CA SER A 18 -7.91 17.06 3.83
C SER A 18 -6.63 17.89 3.69
N ALA A 19 -6.76 19.20 3.61
CA ALA A 19 -5.61 20.09 3.47
C ALA A 19 -4.63 19.96 4.66
N GLU A 20 -5.16 19.72 5.86
CA GLU A 20 -4.38 19.50 7.08
C GLU A 20 -3.52 18.25 6.97
N LEU A 21 -4.12 17.12 6.56
CA LEU A 21 -3.38 15.88 6.45
C LEU A 21 -2.42 15.88 5.27
N GLN A 22 -2.75 16.49 4.15
CA GLN A 22 -1.81 16.67 3.04
C GLN A 22 -0.58 17.48 3.46
N ALA A 23 -0.74 18.52 4.28
CA ALA A 23 0.38 19.28 4.83
C ALA A 23 1.30 18.42 5.74
N PHE A 24 0.75 17.41 6.39
CA PHE A 24 1.51 16.42 7.16
C PHE A 24 2.16 15.35 6.26
N LEU A 25 1.43 14.81 5.28
CA LEU A 25 1.92 13.70 4.42
C LEU A 25 2.98 14.16 3.41
N ASN A 26 2.83 15.34 2.79
CA ASN A 26 3.73 15.79 1.73
C ASN A 26 5.21 15.84 2.14
N PRO A 27 5.60 16.32 3.33
CA PRO A 27 6.98 16.23 3.80
C PRO A 27 7.49 14.80 3.95
N ALA A 28 6.67 13.86 4.42
CA ALA A 28 7.04 12.44 4.53
C ALA A 28 7.22 11.80 3.13
N VAL A 29 6.33 12.09 2.19
CA VAL A 29 6.47 11.69 0.78
C VAL A 29 7.78 12.22 0.20
N THR A 30 8.09 13.49 0.44
CA THR A 30 9.34 14.11 -0.05
C THR A 30 10.57 13.39 0.49
N ARG A 31 10.60 13.06 1.78
CA ARG A 31 11.71 12.30 2.39
C ARG A 31 11.83 10.90 1.80
N ALA A 32 10.72 10.17 1.66
CA ALA A 32 10.72 8.82 1.09
C ALA A 32 11.16 8.81 -0.39
N CYS A 33 10.74 9.80 -1.19
CA CYS A 33 11.21 9.96 -2.58
C CYS A 33 12.71 10.28 -2.64
N GLU A 34 13.22 11.12 -1.74
CA GLU A 34 14.64 11.45 -1.67
C GLU A 34 15.47 10.24 -1.24
N ASP A 35 14.98 9.47 -0.26
CA ASP A 35 15.61 8.21 0.15
C ASP A 35 15.69 7.22 -1.03
N LEU A 36 14.59 7.03 -1.78
CA LEU A 36 14.60 6.20 -2.98
C LEU A 36 15.63 6.70 -4.02
N ARG A 37 15.71 8.01 -4.23
CA ARG A 37 16.63 8.63 -5.19
C ARG A 37 18.10 8.42 -4.82
N THR A 38 18.42 8.43 -3.53
CA THR A 38 19.80 8.24 -3.02
C THR A 38 20.22 6.77 -2.97
N HIS A 39 19.28 5.83 -3.14
CA HIS A 39 19.52 4.39 -3.18
C HIS A 39 19.14 3.78 -4.55
N PRO A 40 19.95 3.92 -5.61
CA PRO A 40 19.59 3.52 -6.98
C PRO A 40 19.21 2.04 -7.15
N SER A 41 19.73 1.16 -6.29
CA SER A 41 19.40 -0.27 -6.31
C SER A 41 18.10 -0.63 -5.57
N ALA A 42 17.56 0.27 -4.77
CA ALA A 42 16.30 0.05 -4.08
C ALA A 42 15.13 0.07 -5.08
N VAL A 43 14.24 -0.90 -4.99
CA VAL A 43 13.01 -0.96 -5.80
C VAL A 43 11.87 -0.19 -5.14
N MET A 44 11.96 0.04 -3.84
CA MET A 44 11.02 0.83 -3.06
C MET A 44 11.67 1.37 -1.79
N THR A 45 11.05 2.40 -1.21
CA THR A 45 11.29 2.88 0.15
C THR A 45 9.97 3.04 0.87
N TRP A 46 10.01 3.12 2.20
CA TRP A 46 8.81 3.27 3.02
C TRP A 46 9.10 4.04 4.31
N GLU A 47 8.07 4.67 4.84
CA GLU A 47 8.10 5.37 6.13
C GLU A 47 6.82 5.04 6.90
N PRO A 48 6.89 4.55 8.16
CA PRO A 48 5.72 4.42 9.01
C PRO A 48 5.22 5.82 9.42
N LEU A 49 3.91 5.97 9.48
CA LEU A 49 3.25 7.22 9.84
C LEU A 49 2.63 7.10 11.23
N PRO A 50 2.84 8.09 12.12
CA PRO A 50 2.07 8.15 13.36
C PRO A 50 0.59 8.36 13.06
N LEU A 51 -0.30 7.67 13.78
CA LEU A 51 -1.74 7.76 13.55
C LEU A 51 -2.38 9.04 14.11
N ALA A 52 -1.77 9.69 15.11
CA ALA A 52 -2.34 10.86 15.76
C ALA A 52 -2.75 12.00 14.80
N PRO A 53 -1.99 12.34 13.74
CA PRO A 53 -2.40 13.38 12.79
C PRO A 53 -3.65 13.04 11.98
N PHE A 54 -4.02 11.77 11.86
CA PHE A 54 -5.20 11.35 11.11
C PHE A 54 -6.52 11.61 11.85
N GLY A 55 -6.47 11.97 13.14
CA GLY A 55 -7.66 12.18 13.95
C GLY A 55 -8.41 10.88 14.23
N GLU A 56 -9.74 10.93 14.14
CA GLU A 56 -10.58 9.75 14.33
C GLU A 56 -10.58 8.88 13.07
N LEU A 57 -9.95 7.73 13.17
CA LEU A 57 -9.90 6.75 12.09
C LEU A 57 -11.02 5.72 12.21
N PRO A 58 -11.46 5.10 11.09
CA PRO A 58 -12.36 3.96 11.12
C PRO A 58 -11.83 2.86 12.05
N PRO A 59 -12.73 2.06 12.68
CA PRO A 59 -12.34 0.94 13.51
C PRO A 59 -11.36 0.00 12.81
N ALA A 60 -10.46 -0.60 13.60
CA ALA A 60 -9.45 -1.54 13.14
C ALA A 60 -8.32 -0.96 12.26
N ILE A 61 -8.10 0.35 12.24
CA ILE A 61 -6.86 0.92 11.68
C ILE A 61 -5.85 1.07 12.83
N GLU A 62 -4.74 0.33 12.76
CA GLU A 62 -3.71 0.29 13.81
C GLU A 62 -2.33 0.72 13.33
N SER A 63 -2.12 0.81 12.00
CA SER A 63 -0.91 1.41 11.44
C SER A 63 -1.15 2.05 10.07
N ALA A 64 -0.30 3.02 9.72
CA ALA A 64 -0.30 3.71 8.44
C ALA A 64 1.13 3.87 7.92
N TRP A 65 1.27 3.85 6.59
CA TRP A 65 2.56 3.86 5.91
C TRP A 65 2.52 4.67 4.63
N ILE A 66 3.65 5.26 4.27
CA ILE A 66 3.94 5.68 2.90
C ILE A 66 4.87 4.65 2.29
N PHE A 67 4.59 4.25 1.04
CA PHE A 67 5.52 3.53 0.18
C PHE A 67 5.75 4.36 -1.08
N VAL A 68 7.00 4.42 -1.51
CA VAL A 68 7.39 4.95 -2.81
C VAL A 68 7.98 3.80 -3.62
N LEU A 69 7.32 3.47 -4.71
CA LEU A 69 7.64 2.35 -5.58
C LEU A 69 8.31 2.90 -6.84
N ARG A 70 9.51 2.41 -7.14
CA ARG A 70 10.31 2.92 -8.27
C ARG A 70 9.67 2.62 -9.61
N ALA A 71 9.75 3.58 -10.53
CA ALA A 71 9.35 3.42 -11.92
C ALA A 71 9.97 2.16 -12.56
N GLY A 72 9.14 1.34 -13.18
CA GLY A 72 9.55 0.10 -13.84
C GLY A 72 10.00 -1.04 -12.90
N ALA A 73 9.95 -0.84 -11.59
CA ALA A 73 10.37 -1.87 -10.64
C ALA A 73 9.32 -2.99 -10.49
N ASN A 74 9.81 -4.15 -10.09
CA ASN A 74 8.99 -5.26 -9.63
C ASN A 74 9.44 -5.60 -8.19
N THR A 75 8.56 -5.34 -7.22
CA THR A 75 8.83 -5.63 -5.81
C THR A 75 8.55 -7.09 -5.45
N GLY A 76 7.95 -7.85 -6.38
CA GLY A 76 7.53 -9.23 -6.17
C GLY A 76 6.18 -9.36 -5.48
N ALA A 77 5.72 -10.61 -5.40
CA ALA A 77 4.46 -10.95 -4.74
C ALA A 77 4.64 -10.98 -3.21
N GLU A 78 3.63 -10.46 -2.51
CA GLU A 78 3.55 -10.50 -1.04
C GLU A 78 2.11 -10.68 -0.58
N ARG A 79 1.91 -11.08 0.68
CA ARG A 79 0.62 -11.08 1.37
C ARG A 79 0.79 -10.79 2.85
N HIS A 80 -0.27 -10.33 3.48
CA HIS A 80 -0.31 -10.13 4.93
C HIS A 80 -1.25 -11.14 5.59
N PRO A 81 -0.72 -12.17 6.29
CA PRO A 81 -1.55 -13.19 6.90
C PRO A 81 -2.35 -12.68 8.10
N ASN A 82 -1.87 -11.63 8.76
CA ASN A 82 -2.45 -11.08 9.97
C ASN A 82 -3.12 -9.71 9.79
N SER A 83 -3.07 -9.11 8.60
CA SER A 83 -3.58 -7.76 8.39
C SER A 83 -4.46 -7.65 7.15
N HIS A 84 -5.57 -6.91 7.29
CA HIS A 84 -6.30 -6.34 6.16
C HIS A 84 -5.60 -5.04 5.76
N GLN A 85 -5.28 -4.89 4.49
CA GLN A 85 -4.62 -3.69 3.95
C GLN A 85 -5.61 -2.86 3.13
N ARG A 86 -5.60 -1.54 3.35
CA ARG A 86 -6.31 -0.56 2.55
C ARG A 86 -5.31 0.41 1.99
N MET A 87 -5.24 0.52 0.67
CA MET A 87 -4.19 1.29 0.01
C MET A 87 -4.77 2.29 -0.98
N MET A 88 -4.23 3.50 -0.93
CA MET A 88 -4.56 4.60 -1.83
C MET A 88 -3.40 4.92 -2.76
N SER A 89 -3.69 5.15 -4.05
CA SER A 89 -2.76 5.84 -4.95
C SER A 89 -2.71 7.32 -4.56
N TYR A 90 -1.61 7.76 -3.93
CA TYR A 90 -1.45 9.14 -3.44
C TYR A 90 -0.84 10.05 -4.50
N VAL A 91 0.24 9.62 -5.18
CA VAL A 91 0.85 10.30 -6.33
C VAL A 91 1.16 9.29 -7.42
N GLY A 92 0.77 9.60 -8.64
CA GLY A 92 1.03 8.75 -9.80
C GLY A 92 -0.02 7.66 -9.99
N ALA A 93 0.39 6.56 -10.59
CA ALA A 93 -0.47 5.43 -10.93
C ALA A 93 0.32 4.12 -10.94
N GLY A 94 -0.37 3.01 -10.63
CA GLY A 94 0.18 1.67 -10.72
C GLY A 94 -0.91 0.61 -10.79
N ASP A 95 -0.55 -0.59 -11.19
CA ASP A 95 -1.44 -1.74 -11.17
C ASP A 95 -1.11 -2.61 -9.96
N LEU A 96 -1.97 -2.61 -8.94
CA LEU A 96 -1.85 -3.56 -7.84
C LEU A 96 -2.58 -4.85 -8.20
N GLN A 97 -1.85 -5.80 -8.70
CA GLN A 97 -2.38 -7.09 -9.06
C GLN A 97 -2.65 -7.95 -7.83
N THR A 98 -3.79 -8.64 -7.81
CA THR A 98 -4.21 -9.50 -6.70
C THR A 98 -4.57 -10.91 -7.17
N ARG A 99 -4.41 -11.90 -6.27
CA ARG A 99 -4.94 -13.27 -6.46
C ARG A 99 -5.13 -13.94 -5.10
N VAL A 100 -6.11 -14.82 -4.97
CA VAL A 100 -6.38 -15.53 -3.72
C VAL A 100 -5.44 -16.72 -3.54
N THR A 101 -5.20 -17.47 -4.61
CA THR A 101 -4.30 -18.64 -4.57
C THR A 101 -3.16 -18.48 -5.58
N THR A 102 -2.06 -19.20 -5.37
CA THR A 102 -0.91 -19.21 -6.29
C THR A 102 -1.23 -19.80 -7.67
N LYS A 103 -2.36 -20.53 -7.80
CA LYS A 103 -2.80 -21.16 -9.05
C LYS A 103 -3.70 -20.28 -9.92
N GLU A 104 -4.24 -19.20 -9.32
CA GLU A 104 -5.09 -18.26 -10.06
C GLU A 104 -4.27 -17.26 -10.86
N ALA A 105 -4.86 -16.78 -11.95
CA ALA A 105 -4.31 -15.65 -12.68
C ALA A 105 -4.38 -14.37 -11.84
N TRP A 106 -3.41 -13.48 -12.03
CA TRP A 106 -3.42 -12.16 -11.43
C TRP A 106 -4.58 -11.33 -11.98
N GLN A 107 -5.31 -10.70 -11.06
CA GLN A 107 -6.36 -9.73 -11.38
C GLN A 107 -5.75 -8.32 -11.30
N SER A 108 -5.85 -7.57 -12.37
CA SER A 108 -5.36 -6.20 -12.47
C SER A 108 -6.30 -5.23 -11.75
N ASN A 109 -5.72 -4.33 -10.93
CA ASN A 109 -6.41 -3.25 -10.24
C ASN A 109 -5.61 -1.96 -10.45
N VAL A 110 -5.82 -1.29 -11.57
CA VAL A 110 -5.12 -0.05 -11.89
C VAL A 110 -5.66 1.08 -11.02
N LEU A 111 -4.78 1.63 -10.19
CA LEU A 111 -5.07 2.76 -9.29
C LEU A 111 -4.39 4.02 -9.81
N ILE A 112 -5.07 5.15 -9.65
CA ILE A 112 -4.60 6.47 -10.07
C ILE A 112 -4.83 7.50 -8.95
N SER A 113 -4.02 8.53 -8.89
CA SER A 113 -4.12 9.58 -7.86
C SER A 113 -5.08 10.72 -8.21
N ASP A 114 -5.76 10.65 -9.38
CA ASP A 114 -6.70 11.69 -9.80
C ASP A 114 -7.88 11.80 -8.82
N PRO A 115 -8.09 12.96 -8.15
CA PRO A 115 -9.19 13.17 -7.21
C PRO A 115 -10.59 13.05 -7.84
N ALA A 116 -10.71 13.27 -9.15
CA ALA A 116 -11.98 13.14 -9.86
C ALA A 116 -12.31 11.69 -10.24
N ALA A 117 -11.36 10.78 -10.13
CA ALA A 117 -11.60 9.36 -10.44
C ALA A 117 -12.52 8.71 -9.39
N PRO A 118 -13.30 7.67 -9.78
CA PRO A 118 -14.06 6.88 -8.83
C PRO A 118 -13.23 6.30 -7.70
N LEU A 119 -13.84 6.06 -6.53
CA LEU A 119 -13.14 5.60 -5.32
C LEU A 119 -12.37 4.29 -5.55
N ASP A 120 -12.96 3.34 -6.29
CA ASP A 120 -12.35 2.05 -6.65
C ASP A 120 -11.22 2.13 -7.68
N ARG A 121 -11.00 3.31 -8.25
CA ARG A 121 -9.84 3.62 -9.09
C ARG A 121 -8.75 4.36 -8.32
N ARG A 122 -9.00 4.77 -7.10
CA ARG A 122 -8.06 5.46 -6.22
C ARG A 122 -7.63 4.59 -5.04
N TRP A 123 -8.49 3.69 -4.61
CA TRP A 123 -8.33 2.82 -3.45
C TRP A 123 -8.52 1.36 -3.79
N ILE A 124 -7.80 0.52 -3.08
CA ILE A 124 -8.02 -0.93 -3.03
C ILE A 124 -8.05 -1.40 -1.58
N SER A 125 -8.90 -2.41 -1.35
CA SER A 125 -9.00 -3.14 -0.09
C SER A 125 -8.53 -4.58 -0.31
N ILE A 126 -7.53 -5.00 0.43
CA ILE A 126 -6.86 -6.30 0.28
C ILE A 126 -7.09 -7.10 1.56
N PRO A 127 -7.97 -8.12 1.55
CA PRO A 127 -8.17 -8.98 2.70
C PRO A 127 -6.91 -9.72 3.12
N GLN A 128 -6.88 -10.21 4.37
CA GLN A 128 -5.83 -11.10 4.86
C GLN A 128 -5.60 -12.27 3.91
N ASN A 129 -4.36 -12.68 3.78
CA ASN A 129 -3.93 -13.82 2.95
C ASN A 129 -4.12 -13.67 1.43
N VAL A 130 -4.56 -12.53 0.93
CA VAL A 130 -4.62 -12.25 -0.51
C VAL A 130 -3.25 -11.85 -1.01
N TRP A 131 -2.71 -12.64 -1.96
CA TRP A 131 -1.48 -12.31 -2.65
C TRP A 131 -1.65 -11.05 -3.49
N HIS A 132 -0.71 -10.14 -3.40
CA HIS A 132 -0.68 -8.94 -4.24
C HIS A 132 0.74 -8.62 -4.68
N GLN A 133 0.84 -7.91 -5.80
CA GLN A 133 2.10 -7.40 -6.31
C GLN A 133 1.88 -6.09 -7.06
N PRO A 134 2.69 -5.06 -6.81
CA PRO A 134 2.65 -3.84 -7.58
C PRO A 134 3.37 -4.02 -8.93
N VAL A 135 2.75 -3.51 -9.99
CA VAL A 135 3.33 -3.37 -11.32
C VAL A 135 3.37 -1.88 -11.64
N ILE A 136 4.57 -1.32 -11.72
CA ILE A 136 4.79 0.11 -11.85
C ILE A 136 5.19 0.44 -13.29
N SER A 137 4.54 1.47 -13.90
CA SER A 137 4.95 1.99 -15.19
C SER A 137 6.41 2.46 -15.16
N PRO A 138 7.17 2.32 -16.28
CA PRO A 138 8.53 2.84 -16.34
C PRO A 138 8.63 4.36 -16.35
N ASP A 139 7.50 5.08 -16.46
CA ASP A 139 7.51 6.51 -16.67
C ASP A 139 7.67 7.32 -15.38
N ASN A 140 7.09 6.84 -14.27
CA ASN A 140 7.06 7.58 -13.00
C ASN A 140 7.03 6.65 -11.80
N ASP A 141 7.63 7.09 -10.69
CA ASP A 141 7.48 6.45 -9.40
C ASP A 141 6.00 6.51 -8.95
N TRP A 142 5.59 5.53 -8.17
CA TRP A 142 4.24 5.44 -7.63
C TRP A 142 4.28 5.59 -6.10
N VAL A 143 3.58 6.58 -5.58
CA VAL A 143 3.46 6.81 -4.14
C VAL A 143 2.10 6.34 -3.66
N VAL A 144 2.09 5.51 -2.62
CA VAL A 144 0.87 5.02 -2.00
C VAL A 144 0.85 5.31 -0.50
N VAL A 145 -0.35 5.55 0.03
CA VAL A 145 -0.62 5.57 1.47
C VAL A 145 -1.38 4.29 1.80
N SER A 146 -0.88 3.54 2.77
CA SER A 146 -1.42 2.24 3.15
C SER A 146 -1.79 2.21 4.62
N PHE A 147 -2.92 1.57 4.94
CA PHE A 147 -3.44 1.37 6.29
C PHE A 147 -3.58 -0.12 6.57
N HIS A 148 -3.23 -0.53 7.80
CA HIS A 148 -3.27 -1.92 8.23
C HIS A 148 -4.03 -2.09 9.52
N THR A 149 -4.53 -3.31 9.76
CA THR A 149 -5.36 -3.65 10.93
C THR A 149 -4.56 -4.31 12.05
N VAL A 150 -3.26 -4.06 12.07
CA VAL A 150 -2.35 -4.45 13.16
C VAL A 150 -1.34 -3.33 13.38
N PRO A 151 -0.76 -3.21 14.58
CA PRO A 151 0.36 -2.31 14.83
C PRO A 151 1.52 -2.54 13.86
N ALA A 152 2.31 -1.50 13.62
CA ALA A 152 3.40 -1.54 12.64
C ALA A 152 4.44 -2.64 12.95
N GLU A 153 4.74 -2.84 14.23
CA GLU A 153 5.69 -3.84 14.73
C GLU A 153 5.17 -5.29 14.62
N GLU A 154 3.86 -5.47 14.51
CA GLU A 154 3.21 -6.76 14.37
C GLU A 154 2.90 -7.14 12.92
N LEU A 155 3.05 -6.20 11.98
CA LEU A 155 2.74 -6.45 10.57
C LEU A 155 3.66 -7.52 9.99
N ILE A 156 3.07 -8.63 9.59
CA ILE A 156 3.76 -9.74 8.93
C ILE A 156 3.59 -9.60 7.42
N GLU A 157 4.71 -9.64 6.70
CA GLU A 157 4.75 -9.83 5.27
C GLU A 157 5.23 -11.24 4.95
N GLU A 158 4.50 -11.96 4.14
CA GLU A 158 4.93 -13.23 3.56
C GLU A 158 5.23 -13.07 2.07
N ARG A 159 6.37 -13.61 1.64
CA ARG A 159 6.78 -13.69 0.24
C ARG A 159 6.95 -15.15 -0.18
N PRO A 160 6.74 -15.50 -1.46
CA PRO A 160 7.05 -16.82 -1.96
C PRO A 160 8.52 -17.19 -1.66
N ASP A 161 8.75 -18.40 -1.17
CA ASP A 161 10.10 -18.92 -0.98
C ASP A 161 10.59 -19.55 -2.30
N PRO A 162 11.63 -19.01 -2.96
CA PRO A 162 12.14 -19.54 -4.22
C PRO A 162 12.76 -20.94 -4.07
N LEU A 163 13.02 -21.40 -2.85
CA LEU A 163 13.62 -22.70 -2.54
C LEU A 163 12.59 -23.79 -2.23
N ARG A 164 11.29 -23.45 -2.16
CA ARG A 164 10.22 -24.37 -1.83
C ARG A 164 8.98 -24.06 -2.67
N ASP A 165 8.47 -25.02 -3.41
CA ASP A 165 7.34 -24.84 -4.33
C ASP A 165 6.07 -24.25 -3.68
N ASP A 166 5.79 -24.56 -2.41
CA ASP A 166 4.64 -24.05 -1.65
C ASP A 166 5.05 -23.30 -0.37
N GLY A 167 6.35 -22.93 -0.24
CA GLY A 167 6.88 -22.26 0.95
C GLY A 167 6.74 -20.75 0.89
N THR A 168 6.67 -20.15 2.08
CA THR A 168 6.74 -18.70 2.25
C THR A 168 7.86 -18.32 3.22
N ARG A 169 8.42 -17.12 3.03
CA ARG A 169 9.32 -16.46 3.97
C ARG A 169 8.59 -15.30 4.60
N GLN A 170 8.71 -15.17 5.92
CA GLN A 170 8.15 -14.05 6.66
C GLN A 170 9.20 -12.94 6.83
N MET A 171 8.72 -11.71 6.72
CA MET A 171 9.48 -10.49 6.94
C MET A 171 8.69 -9.52 7.81
N HIS A 172 9.39 -8.60 8.46
CA HIS A 172 8.79 -7.46 9.16
C HIS A 172 9.36 -6.17 8.60
N TYR A 173 8.53 -5.14 8.46
CA TYR A 173 8.94 -3.83 7.94
C TYR A 173 9.68 -2.98 8.98
N VAL A 174 9.37 -3.16 10.25
CA VAL A 174 10.04 -2.46 11.35
C VAL A 174 11.29 -3.26 11.73
N ARG A 175 12.42 -2.58 11.74
CA ARG A 175 13.73 -3.14 12.14
C ARG A 175 14.00 -2.88 13.60
#